data_15b5aef0fd6f5e2168a205fb96c72b69
#
_entry.id   15b5aef0fd6f5e2168a205fb96c72b69
#
_cell.length_a   1.000
_cell.length_b   1.000
_cell.length_c   1.000
_cell.angle_alpha   90.00
_cell.angle_beta   90.00
_cell.angle_gamma   90.00
#
_symmetry.space_group_name_H-M   'P 1'
#
loop_
_entity.id
_entity.type
_entity.pdbx_description
1 polymer ?
#
loop_
_entity_poly.entity_id
_entity_poly.type
_entity_poly.pdbx_seq_one_letter_code
_entity_poly.pdbx_strand_id
1 'polypeptide(L)'
;MARGEDPGLCLLGSMAILKQVSELRASSKAAQRMEVEGVHQTRVASRRLRAALPIFSSCFKESQRDRWRNSVKDLTRSLGEARDADVQIGFLRELMSRVGEAERTGVRALLDLKERARVDLQEQVARWLESVEEEGVLKDMERLLGKRVRRLEARKADVRGRPSYAAGLAHVSRRTNRVLELEPFINDPGAIGKHHDLRIAVKRLRYTLEAFRPLFDDQLKKEIGALKMVQDLLGEMHDCDVWLDSLSTLEEEMRSLPGVDIEAVLPGLRALADDRDRERGELYRRFTAQWASLRGSKFFESLAGRFRSGMTSGNYAIPPEDSGQPPKLG
;
A
#
# COMPACT_ATOMS: atom_id res chain seq x y z
N MET A 1 -23.12 -7.61 -19.12
CA MET A 1 -21.69 -7.86 -19.07
C MET A 1 -21.10 -7.29 -20.34
N ALA A 2 -20.02 -6.50 -20.25
CA ALA A 2 -19.28 -6.16 -21.46
C ALA A 2 -18.69 -7.45 -22.06
N ARG A 3 -18.63 -7.54 -23.41
CA ARG A 3 -18.04 -8.70 -24.08
C ARG A 3 -16.60 -8.90 -23.61
N GLY A 4 -16.30 -10.03 -22.93
CA GLY A 4 -14.94 -10.41 -22.50
C GLY A 4 -14.69 -10.47 -20.99
N GLU A 5 -15.69 -10.22 -20.13
CA GLU A 5 -15.51 -10.31 -18.66
C GLU A 5 -15.56 -11.78 -18.19
N ASP A 6 -14.46 -12.27 -17.62
CA ASP A 6 -14.45 -13.59 -16.96
C ASP A 6 -15.21 -13.53 -15.63
N PRO A 7 -16.22 -14.41 -15.42
CA PRO A 7 -17.05 -14.41 -14.22
C PRO A 7 -16.25 -14.70 -12.93
N GLY A 8 -15.30 -15.65 -12.98
CA GLY A 8 -14.50 -16.05 -11.82
C GLY A 8 -13.55 -14.96 -11.38
N LEU A 9 -12.81 -14.36 -12.33
CA LEU A 9 -11.95 -13.21 -12.06
C LEU A 9 -12.75 -12.03 -11.49
N CYS A 10 -13.94 -11.79 -12.03
CA CYS A 10 -14.80 -10.70 -11.57
C CYS A 10 -15.45 -10.96 -10.21
N LEU A 11 -15.70 -12.23 -9.87
CA LEU A 11 -16.11 -12.61 -8.51
C LEU A 11 -14.96 -12.32 -7.53
N LEU A 12 -13.74 -12.80 -7.83
CA LEU A 12 -12.55 -12.54 -7.02
C LEU A 12 -12.33 -11.03 -6.79
N GLY A 13 -12.37 -10.24 -7.87
CA GLY A 13 -12.18 -8.79 -7.79
C GLY A 13 -13.28 -8.08 -6.99
N SER A 14 -14.54 -8.50 -7.16
CA SER A 14 -15.67 -7.94 -6.40
C SER A 14 -15.54 -8.25 -4.91
N MET A 15 -15.16 -9.47 -4.53
CA MET A 15 -14.92 -9.86 -3.14
C MET A 15 -13.75 -9.09 -2.53
N ALA A 16 -12.62 -8.99 -3.24
CA ALA A 16 -11.43 -8.28 -2.77
C ALA A 16 -11.71 -6.79 -2.52
N ILE A 17 -12.43 -6.13 -3.42
CA ILE A 17 -12.78 -4.72 -3.29
C ILE A 17 -13.84 -4.52 -2.19
N LEU A 18 -14.88 -5.35 -2.14
CA LEU A 18 -15.94 -5.29 -1.13
C LEU A 18 -15.37 -5.40 0.28
N LYS A 19 -14.44 -6.33 0.49
CA LYS A 19 -13.74 -6.46 1.76
C LYS A 19 -13.07 -5.14 2.20
N GLN A 20 -12.35 -4.48 1.30
CA GLN A 20 -11.66 -3.23 1.65
C GLN A 20 -12.63 -2.07 1.90
N VAL A 21 -13.75 -2.03 1.17
CA VAL A 21 -14.82 -1.04 1.41
C VAL A 21 -15.43 -1.24 2.79
N SER A 22 -15.74 -2.48 3.17
CA SER A 22 -16.29 -2.80 4.49
C SER A 22 -15.32 -2.48 5.63
N GLU A 23 -14.02 -2.82 5.47
CA GLU A 23 -12.97 -2.48 6.44
C GLU A 23 -12.82 -0.94 6.60
N LEU A 24 -12.82 -0.20 5.48
CA LEU A 24 -12.73 1.25 5.48
C LEU A 24 -13.91 1.87 6.23
N ARG A 25 -15.14 1.43 5.95
CA ARG A 25 -16.33 1.93 6.66
C ARG A 25 -16.34 1.56 8.14
N ALA A 26 -15.90 0.37 8.49
CA ALA A 26 -15.84 -0.07 9.90
C ALA A 26 -14.89 0.81 10.73
N SER A 27 -13.75 1.22 10.14
CA SER A 27 -12.72 2.02 10.83
C SER A 27 -12.94 3.54 10.74
N SER A 28 -13.79 4.03 9.80
CA SER A 28 -13.95 5.46 9.54
C SER A 28 -14.43 6.27 10.75
N LYS A 29 -15.35 5.74 11.56
CA LYS A 29 -15.83 6.41 12.77
C LYS A 29 -14.74 6.62 13.82
N ALA A 30 -13.87 5.64 14.00
CA ALA A 30 -12.72 5.75 14.90
C ALA A 30 -11.71 6.79 14.36
N ALA A 31 -11.50 6.81 13.03
CA ALA A 31 -10.65 7.81 12.38
C ALA A 31 -11.23 9.24 12.54
N GLN A 32 -12.56 9.43 12.49
CA GLN A 32 -13.22 10.72 12.76
C GLN A 32 -13.00 11.19 14.20
N ARG A 33 -12.93 10.26 15.16
CA ARG A 33 -12.66 10.58 16.58
C ARG A 33 -11.18 10.74 16.91
N MET A 34 -10.29 10.88 15.93
CA MET A 34 -8.85 11.04 16.12
C MET A 34 -8.13 9.82 16.71
N GLU A 35 -8.76 8.67 16.76
CA GLU A 35 -8.12 7.45 17.25
C GLU A 35 -7.00 7.03 16.30
N VAL A 36 -5.75 6.99 16.79
CA VAL A 36 -4.54 6.68 15.98
C VAL A 36 -4.71 5.36 15.23
N GLU A 37 -5.25 4.34 15.90
CA GLU A 37 -5.52 3.05 15.28
C GLU A 37 -6.64 3.14 14.23
N GLY A 38 -7.66 3.95 14.45
CA GLY A 38 -8.73 4.22 13.48
C GLY A 38 -8.19 4.84 12.20
N VAL A 39 -7.34 5.86 12.31
CA VAL A 39 -6.63 6.49 11.18
C VAL A 39 -5.76 5.46 10.46
N HIS A 40 -5.01 4.64 11.20
CA HIS A 40 -4.15 3.59 10.64
C HIS A 40 -4.95 2.57 9.82
N GLN A 41 -6.01 1.99 10.39
CA GLN A 41 -6.82 0.97 9.73
C GLN A 41 -7.55 1.52 8.51
N THR A 42 -8.11 2.73 8.60
CA THR A 42 -8.78 3.40 7.48
C THR A 42 -7.80 3.69 6.34
N ARG A 43 -6.56 4.12 6.67
CA ARG A 43 -5.48 4.30 5.68
C ARG A 43 -5.09 2.99 5.01
N VAL A 44 -4.94 1.91 5.76
CA VAL A 44 -4.61 0.57 5.22
C VAL A 44 -5.69 0.11 4.25
N ALA A 45 -6.97 0.18 4.65
CA ALA A 45 -8.10 -0.22 3.81
C ALA A 45 -8.20 0.63 2.55
N SER A 46 -8.08 1.97 2.65
CA SER A 46 -8.12 2.87 1.49
C SER A 46 -6.98 2.61 0.49
N ARG A 47 -5.77 2.32 0.97
CA ARG A 47 -4.61 1.98 0.12
C ARG A 47 -4.79 0.65 -0.59
N ARG A 48 -5.31 -0.39 0.09
CA ARG A 48 -5.61 -1.69 -0.51
C ARG A 48 -6.74 -1.58 -1.53
N LEU A 49 -7.78 -0.81 -1.23
CA LEU A 49 -8.86 -0.51 -2.17
C LEU A 49 -8.32 0.13 -3.46
N ARG A 50 -7.50 1.17 -3.33
CA ARG A 50 -6.85 1.83 -4.48
C ARG A 50 -5.92 0.91 -5.26
N ALA A 51 -5.29 -0.07 -4.61
CA ALA A 51 -4.44 -1.06 -5.28
C ALA A 51 -5.26 -2.13 -6.03
N ALA A 52 -6.42 -2.53 -5.50
CA ALA A 52 -7.29 -3.54 -6.11
C ALA A 52 -8.03 -3.04 -7.35
N LEU A 53 -8.49 -1.79 -7.36
CA LEU A 53 -9.25 -1.22 -8.49
C LEU A 53 -8.56 -1.36 -9.86
N PRO A 54 -7.28 -1.04 -10.07
CA PRO A 54 -6.61 -1.25 -11.35
C PRO A 54 -6.31 -2.71 -11.67
N ILE A 55 -6.17 -3.58 -10.66
CA ILE A 55 -5.94 -5.03 -10.87
C ILE A 55 -7.15 -5.68 -11.53
N PHE A 56 -8.34 -5.33 -11.05
CA PHE A 56 -9.61 -5.87 -11.54
C PHE A 56 -10.36 -4.91 -12.47
N SER A 57 -9.63 -4.03 -13.16
CA SER A 57 -10.22 -2.98 -14.00
C SER A 57 -11.13 -3.51 -15.11
N SER A 58 -10.83 -4.69 -15.67
CA SER A 58 -11.64 -5.35 -16.69
C SER A 58 -13.03 -5.76 -16.22
N CYS A 59 -13.23 -5.86 -14.89
CA CYS A 59 -14.51 -6.28 -14.30
C CYS A 59 -15.50 -5.13 -14.08
N PHE A 60 -15.12 -3.89 -14.32
CA PHE A 60 -15.95 -2.71 -14.03
C PHE A 60 -15.94 -1.74 -15.19
N LYS A 61 -17.07 -1.03 -15.38
CA LYS A 61 -17.14 0.07 -16.35
C LYS A 61 -16.12 1.16 -15.96
N GLU A 62 -15.50 1.78 -16.94
CA GLU A 62 -14.47 2.80 -16.74
C GLU A 62 -14.98 3.96 -15.89
N SER A 63 -16.16 4.51 -16.23
CA SER A 63 -16.78 5.61 -15.47
C SER A 63 -17.02 5.27 -14.00
N GLN A 64 -17.42 4.03 -13.70
CA GLN A 64 -17.65 3.55 -12.35
C GLN A 64 -16.34 3.43 -11.57
N ARG A 65 -15.32 2.84 -12.19
CA ARG A 65 -13.98 2.69 -11.62
C ARG A 65 -13.34 4.04 -11.33
N ASP A 66 -13.46 4.99 -12.26
CA ASP A 66 -12.85 6.32 -12.12
C ASP A 66 -13.55 7.14 -11.04
N ARG A 67 -14.89 7.08 -10.93
CA ARG A 67 -15.62 7.65 -9.80
C ARG A 67 -15.10 7.09 -8.48
N TRP A 68 -15.04 5.77 -8.33
CA TRP A 68 -14.55 5.13 -7.10
C TRP A 68 -13.11 5.51 -6.76
N ARG A 69 -12.23 5.52 -7.78
CA ARG A 69 -10.82 5.89 -7.59
C ARG A 69 -10.66 7.32 -7.12
N ASN A 70 -11.40 8.25 -7.72
CA ASN A 70 -11.28 9.67 -7.41
C ASN A 70 -11.79 9.96 -5.99
N SER A 71 -12.97 9.46 -5.60
CA SER A 71 -13.51 9.66 -4.25
C SER A 71 -12.59 9.11 -3.12
N VAL A 72 -11.85 8.03 -3.39
CA VAL A 72 -10.93 7.45 -2.38
C VAL A 72 -9.53 8.06 -2.43
N LYS A 73 -9.17 8.78 -3.50
CA LYS A 73 -7.82 9.30 -3.70
C LYS A 73 -7.44 10.34 -2.64
N ASP A 74 -8.28 11.34 -2.47
CA ASP A 74 -8.00 12.47 -1.58
C ASP A 74 -8.12 12.05 -0.10
N LEU A 75 -9.09 11.19 0.23
CA LEU A 75 -9.16 10.55 1.54
C LEU A 75 -7.87 9.78 1.87
N THR A 76 -7.34 9.00 0.92
CA THR A 76 -6.09 8.25 1.13
C THR A 76 -4.89 9.17 1.37
N ARG A 77 -4.86 10.35 0.73
CA ARG A 77 -3.80 11.35 0.91
C ARG A 77 -3.88 11.95 2.31
N SER A 78 -5.03 12.49 2.72
CA SER A 78 -5.21 13.10 4.04
C SER A 78 -4.94 12.12 5.19
N LEU A 79 -5.41 10.86 5.06
CA LEU A 79 -5.08 9.79 6.01
C LEU A 79 -3.57 9.47 6.02
N GLY A 80 -2.88 9.68 4.89
CA GLY A 80 -1.43 9.54 4.78
C GLY A 80 -0.72 10.59 5.62
N GLU A 81 -1.01 11.85 5.37
CA GLU A 81 -0.44 13.02 6.05
C GLU A 81 -0.67 12.96 7.57
N ALA A 82 -1.89 12.64 8.00
CA ALA A 82 -2.21 12.47 9.41
C ALA A 82 -1.43 11.33 10.08
N ARG A 83 -1.31 10.17 9.40
CA ARG A 83 -0.55 9.03 9.92
C ARG A 83 0.95 9.30 9.95
N ASP A 84 1.48 9.99 8.95
CA ASP A 84 2.90 10.34 8.91
C ASP A 84 3.23 11.31 10.06
N ALA A 85 2.32 12.26 10.41
CA ALA A 85 2.44 13.09 11.61
C ALA A 85 2.39 12.27 12.91
N ASP A 86 1.47 11.29 13.05
CA ASP A 86 1.43 10.40 14.22
C ASP A 86 2.73 9.63 14.41
N VAL A 87 3.35 9.14 13.33
CA VAL A 87 4.64 8.44 13.36
C VAL A 87 5.76 9.40 13.78
N GLN A 88 5.79 10.61 13.21
CA GLN A 88 6.79 11.63 13.56
C GLN A 88 6.70 12.05 15.04
N ILE A 89 5.48 12.27 15.56
CA ILE A 89 5.26 12.60 16.97
C ILE A 89 5.72 11.46 17.87
N GLY A 90 5.36 10.22 17.54
CA GLY A 90 5.80 9.04 18.28
C GLY A 90 7.33 8.94 18.36
N PHE A 91 7.99 9.14 17.22
CA PHE A 91 9.45 9.14 17.13
C PHE A 91 10.09 10.27 17.98
N LEU A 92 9.59 11.52 17.88
CA LEU A 92 10.14 12.64 18.67
C LEU A 92 10.00 12.41 20.19
N ARG A 93 8.89 11.82 20.63
CA ARG A 93 8.70 11.43 22.03
C ARG A 93 9.73 10.39 22.49
N GLU A 94 10.02 9.43 21.65
CA GLU A 94 11.06 8.42 21.91
C GLU A 94 12.45 9.05 21.91
N LEU A 95 12.78 9.89 20.92
CA LEU A 95 14.06 10.59 20.83
C LEU A 95 14.28 11.45 22.09
N MET A 96 13.26 12.17 22.55
CA MET A 96 13.33 13.01 23.75
C MET A 96 13.69 12.21 25.01
N SER A 97 13.38 10.91 25.08
CA SER A 97 13.76 10.05 26.20
C SER A 97 15.23 9.59 26.14
N ARG A 98 15.88 9.72 24.98
CA ARG A 98 17.25 9.24 24.72
C ARG A 98 18.31 10.35 24.68
N VAL A 99 17.88 11.59 24.45
CA VAL A 99 18.80 12.76 24.34
C VAL A 99 19.09 13.41 25.69
N GLY A 100 20.20 14.14 25.76
CA GLY A 100 20.61 14.93 26.92
C GLY A 100 19.79 16.20 27.13
N GLU A 101 20.06 16.89 28.25
CA GLU A 101 19.25 18.09 28.60
C GLU A 101 19.41 19.23 27.59
N ALA A 102 20.63 19.38 27.04
CA ALA A 102 20.90 20.43 26.04
C ALA A 102 20.12 20.25 24.76
N GLU A 103 19.83 19.00 24.32
CA GLU A 103 19.10 18.70 23.11
C GLU A 103 17.59 18.68 23.35
N ARG A 104 17.13 18.40 24.56
CA ARG A 104 15.68 18.26 24.89
C ARG A 104 14.87 19.48 24.54
N THR A 105 15.41 20.69 24.73
CA THR A 105 14.73 21.94 24.40
C THR A 105 14.35 21.97 22.93
N GLY A 106 15.30 21.64 22.03
CA GLY A 106 15.04 21.60 20.58
C GLY A 106 14.09 20.49 20.17
N VAL A 107 14.26 19.27 20.72
CA VAL A 107 13.36 18.14 20.42
C VAL A 107 11.94 18.43 20.91
N ARG A 108 11.77 19.11 22.05
CA ARG A 108 10.47 19.55 22.57
C ARG A 108 9.81 20.56 21.65
N ALA A 109 10.56 21.56 21.19
CA ALA A 109 10.03 22.56 20.25
C ALA A 109 9.54 21.93 18.95
N LEU A 110 10.29 20.94 18.41
CA LEU A 110 9.85 20.15 17.23
C LEU A 110 8.60 19.33 17.50
N LEU A 111 8.52 18.70 18.68
CA LEU A 111 7.34 17.94 19.08
C LEU A 111 6.10 18.83 19.14
N ASP A 112 6.19 19.98 19.79
CA ASP A 112 5.09 20.94 19.90
C ASP A 112 4.63 21.47 18.52
N LEU A 113 5.58 21.69 17.59
CA LEU A 113 5.29 22.07 16.22
C LEU A 113 4.49 20.97 15.49
N LYS A 114 4.96 19.71 15.57
CA LYS A 114 4.30 18.58 14.92
C LYS A 114 2.92 18.26 15.53
N GLU A 115 2.77 18.41 16.84
CA GLU A 115 1.48 18.22 17.53
C GLU A 115 0.45 19.27 17.08
N ARG A 116 0.84 20.55 16.91
CA ARG A 116 -0.04 21.58 16.35
C ARG A 116 -0.48 21.25 14.93
N ALA A 117 0.48 20.96 14.04
CA ALA A 117 0.18 20.58 12.66
C ALA A 117 -0.73 19.34 12.58
N ARG A 118 -0.60 18.39 13.53
CA ARG A 118 -1.45 17.20 13.59
C ARG A 118 -2.94 17.53 13.86
N VAL A 119 -3.23 18.59 14.62
CA VAL A 119 -4.60 19.02 14.87
C VAL A 119 -5.27 19.47 13.56
N ASP A 120 -4.59 20.27 12.74
CA ASP A 120 -5.12 20.75 11.45
C ASP A 120 -5.37 19.59 10.47
N LEU A 121 -4.46 18.61 10.45
CA LEU A 121 -4.60 17.39 9.65
C LEU A 121 -5.81 16.56 10.07
N GLN A 122 -6.17 16.58 11.35
CA GLN A 122 -7.33 15.86 11.85
C GLN A 122 -8.64 16.43 11.31
N GLU A 123 -8.77 17.75 11.29
CA GLU A 123 -9.94 18.40 10.70
C GLU A 123 -10.08 18.07 9.21
N GLN A 124 -8.96 18.00 8.49
CA GLN A 124 -8.98 17.59 7.09
C GLN A 124 -9.45 16.14 6.92
N VAL A 125 -8.97 15.22 7.75
CA VAL A 125 -9.43 13.82 7.73
C VAL A 125 -10.92 13.73 8.01
N ALA A 126 -11.43 14.47 9.02
CA ALA A 126 -12.84 14.48 9.36
C ALA A 126 -13.69 14.97 8.17
N ARG A 127 -13.34 16.14 7.59
CA ARG A 127 -14.04 16.69 6.40
C ARG A 127 -14.06 15.71 5.21
N TRP A 128 -12.94 15.02 4.92
CA TRP A 128 -12.91 14.05 3.83
C TRP A 128 -13.75 12.80 4.11
N LEU A 129 -13.80 12.33 5.36
CA LEU A 129 -14.66 11.21 5.74
C LEU A 129 -16.14 11.56 5.65
N GLU A 130 -16.52 12.77 6.06
CA GLU A 130 -17.88 13.31 5.92
C GLU A 130 -18.27 13.41 4.44
N SER A 131 -17.44 14.04 3.60
CA SER A 131 -17.69 14.16 2.16
C SER A 131 -17.90 12.79 1.49
N VAL A 132 -17.04 11.81 1.78
CA VAL A 132 -17.16 10.44 1.22
C VAL A 132 -18.45 9.75 1.69
N GLU A 133 -18.89 10.00 2.93
CA GLU A 133 -20.16 9.46 3.47
C GLU A 133 -21.38 10.17 2.83
N GLU A 134 -21.34 11.49 2.68
CA GLU A 134 -22.39 12.29 2.02
C GLU A 134 -22.55 11.95 0.55
N GLU A 135 -21.45 11.81 -0.19
CA GLU A 135 -21.46 11.33 -1.58
C GLU A 135 -22.04 9.92 -1.73
N GLY A 136 -22.11 9.17 -0.65
CA GLY A 136 -22.63 7.81 -0.60
C GLY A 136 -21.82 6.79 -1.41
N VAL A 137 -20.60 7.13 -1.83
CA VAL A 137 -19.80 6.29 -2.73
C VAL A 137 -19.50 4.92 -2.12
N LEU A 138 -19.12 4.87 -0.84
CA LEU A 138 -18.83 3.60 -0.17
C LEU A 138 -20.09 2.72 -0.02
N LYS A 139 -21.24 3.34 0.28
CA LYS A 139 -22.53 2.62 0.32
C LYS A 139 -22.92 2.07 -1.05
N ASP A 140 -22.73 2.88 -2.09
CA ASP A 140 -22.95 2.44 -3.48
C ASP A 140 -22.02 1.29 -3.87
N MET A 141 -20.75 1.38 -3.51
CA MET A 141 -19.79 0.30 -3.75
C MET A 141 -20.23 -1.00 -3.07
N GLU A 142 -20.56 -0.95 -1.78
CA GLU A 142 -21.05 -2.14 -1.05
C GLU A 142 -22.30 -2.76 -1.70
N ARG A 143 -23.28 -1.92 -2.03
CA ARG A 143 -24.52 -2.36 -2.65
C ARG A 143 -24.27 -3.01 -4.02
N LEU A 144 -23.50 -2.37 -4.88
CA LEU A 144 -23.22 -2.85 -6.23
C LEU A 144 -22.34 -4.10 -6.23
N LEU A 145 -21.27 -4.10 -5.42
CA LEU A 145 -20.37 -5.24 -5.31
C LEU A 145 -21.04 -6.42 -4.63
N GLY A 146 -21.79 -6.21 -3.55
CA GLY A 146 -22.55 -7.25 -2.88
C GLY A 146 -23.59 -7.91 -3.80
N LYS A 147 -24.34 -7.12 -4.61
CA LYS A 147 -25.25 -7.63 -5.62
C LYS A 147 -24.50 -8.45 -6.69
N ARG A 148 -23.31 -7.98 -7.10
CA ARG A 148 -22.49 -8.66 -8.11
C ARG A 148 -21.94 -10.00 -7.55
N VAL A 149 -21.43 -10.01 -6.34
CA VAL A 149 -20.93 -11.22 -5.66
C VAL A 149 -22.05 -12.27 -5.64
N ARG A 150 -23.21 -11.97 -5.02
CA ARG A 150 -24.35 -12.91 -4.96
C ARG A 150 -24.77 -13.44 -6.33
N ARG A 151 -24.79 -12.58 -7.37
CA ARG A 151 -25.16 -13.00 -8.72
C ARG A 151 -24.14 -13.96 -9.34
N LEU A 152 -22.84 -13.72 -9.11
CA LEU A 152 -21.79 -14.56 -9.69
C LEU A 152 -21.66 -15.88 -8.92
N GLU A 153 -21.84 -15.87 -7.59
CA GLU A 153 -21.94 -17.09 -6.78
C GLU A 153 -23.13 -17.97 -7.20
N ALA A 154 -24.31 -17.37 -7.38
CA ALA A 154 -25.49 -18.11 -7.87
C ALA A 154 -25.28 -18.73 -9.27
N ARG A 155 -24.37 -18.19 -10.07
CA ARG A 155 -23.94 -18.74 -11.36
C ARG A 155 -22.77 -19.73 -11.25
N LYS A 156 -22.36 -20.07 -10.03
CA LYS A 156 -21.22 -20.96 -9.74
C LYS A 156 -19.94 -20.51 -10.46
N ALA A 157 -19.69 -19.17 -10.50
CA ALA A 157 -18.48 -18.63 -11.09
C ALA A 157 -17.24 -19.17 -10.33
N ASP A 158 -16.32 -19.78 -11.07
CA ASP A 158 -15.13 -20.38 -10.50
C ASP A 158 -14.02 -19.34 -10.29
N VAL A 159 -13.82 -18.95 -9.04
CA VAL A 159 -12.75 -18.01 -8.66
C VAL A 159 -11.37 -18.57 -9.02
N ARG A 160 -11.17 -19.90 -8.92
CA ARG A 160 -9.91 -20.60 -9.22
C ARG A 160 -9.79 -21.05 -10.67
N GLY A 161 -10.61 -20.52 -11.55
CA GLY A 161 -10.54 -20.78 -12.97
C GLY A 161 -9.25 -20.22 -13.59
N ARG A 162 -8.83 -20.84 -14.70
CA ARG A 162 -7.62 -20.44 -15.46
C ARG A 162 -7.50 -18.94 -15.72
N PRO A 163 -8.59 -18.19 -16.07
CA PRO A 163 -8.50 -16.74 -16.29
C PRO A 163 -8.02 -15.95 -15.06
N SER A 164 -8.39 -16.35 -13.84
CA SER A 164 -7.94 -15.71 -12.61
C SER A 164 -6.44 -15.90 -12.39
N TYR A 165 -5.92 -17.11 -12.60
CA TYR A 165 -4.47 -17.38 -12.53
C TYR A 165 -3.70 -16.67 -13.65
N ALA A 166 -4.23 -16.62 -14.87
CA ALA A 166 -3.62 -15.92 -15.99
C ALA A 166 -3.52 -14.40 -15.72
N ALA A 167 -4.60 -13.79 -15.21
CA ALA A 167 -4.60 -12.40 -14.81
C ALA A 167 -3.59 -12.14 -13.68
N GLY A 168 -3.57 -13.03 -12.66
CA GLY A 168 -2.60 -12.97 -11.57
C GLY A 168 -1.15 -13.04 -12.08
N LEU A 169 -0.84 -14.01 -12.96
CA LEU A 169 0.49 -14.14 -13.57
C LEU A 169 0.90 -12.87 -14.31
N ALA A 170 0.03 -12.30 -15.13
CA ALA A 170 0.31 -11.08 -15.90
C ALA A 170 0.62 -9.89 -14.97
N HIS A 171 -0.18 -9.71 -13.92
CA HIS A 171 0.04 -8.63 -12.95
C HIS A 171 1.30 -8.86 -12.11
N VAL A 172 1.54 -10.06 -11.60
CA VAL A 172 2.71 -10.40 -10.78
C VAL A 172 3.99 -10.27 -11.61
N SER A 173 4.05 -10.82 -12.82
CA SER A 173 5.23 -10.72 -13.70
C SER A 173 5.59 -9.27 -13.99
N ARG A 174 4.63 -8.44 -14.37
CA ARG A 174 4.88 -7.01 -14.63
C ARG A 174 5.39 -6.28 -13.38
N ARG A 175 4.84 -6.59 -12.18
CA ARG A 175 5.28 -5.96 -10.93
C ARG A 175 6.66 -6.46 -10.50
N THR A 176 6.94 -7.74 -10.68
CA THR A 176 8.26 -8.34 -10.44
C THR A 176 9.32 -7.71 -11.34
N ASN A 177 9.06 -7.56 -12.63
CA ASN A 177 10.00 -6.92 -13.54
C ASN A 177 10.32 -5.49 -13.07
N ARG A 178 9.30 -4.71 -12.65
CA ARG A 178 9.54 -3.36 -12.13
C ARG A 178 10.38 -3.34 -10.86
N VAL A 179 10.27 -4.34 -10.00
CA VAL A 179 11.14 -4.49 -8.81
C VAL A 179 12.57 -4.80 -9.23
N LEU A 180 12.75 -5.73 -10.17
CA LEU A 180 14.08 -6.16 -10.64
C LEU A 180 14.80 -5.07 -11.47
N GLU A 181 14.09 -4.20 -12.19
CA GLU A 181 14.65 -3.01 -12.86
C GLU A 181 15.36 -2.06 -11.88
N LEU A 182 15.00 -2.10 -10.61
CA LEU A 182 15.58 -1.25 -9.56
C LEU A 182 16.71 -1.96 -8.78
N GLU A 183 16.94 -3.24 -9.04
CA GLU A 183 17.99 -4.03 -8.38
C GLU A 183 19.41 -3.46 -8.52
N PRO A 184 19.84 -2.90 -9.66
CA PRO A 184 21.19 -2.34 -9.79
C PRO A 184 21.52 -1.22 -8.80
N PHE A 185 20.49 -0.56 -8.22
CA PHE A 185 20.66 0.57 -7.30
C PHE A 185 20.68 0.15 -5.82
N ILE A 186 20.51 -1.15 -5.52
CA ILE A 186 20.39 -1.64 -4.13
C ILE A 186 21.71 -1.47 -3.36
N ASN A 187 22.84 -1.64 -4.04
CA ASN A 187 24.16 -1.56 -3.43
C ASN A 187 24.74 -0.13 -3.38
N ASP A 188 24.01 0.86 -3.83
CA ASP A 188 24.37 2.26 -3.73
C ASP A 188 23.58 2.93 -2.58
N PRO A 189 24.20 3.17 -1.39
CA PRO A 189 23.51 3.79 -0.26
C PRO A 189 23.03 5.22 -0.56
N GLY A 190 23.64 5.90 -1.55
CA GLY A 190 23.28 7.26 -1.96
C GLY A 190 22.11 7.29 -2.96
N ALA A 191 21.65 6.16 -3.47
CA ALA A 191 20.55 6.11 -4.45
C ALA A 191 19.16 6.28 -3.79
N ILE A 192 18.99 7.30 -2.94
CA ILE A 192 17.80 7.55 -2.10
C ILE A 192 16.50 7.50 -2.92
N GLY A 193 16.44 8.24 -4.03
CA GLY A 193 15.27 8.26 -4.90
C GLY A 193 14.94 6.88 -5.50
N LYS A 194 15.96 6.05 -5.79
CA LYS A 194 15.77 4.68 -6.29
C LYS A 194 15.29 3.72 -5.20
N HIS A 195 15.76 3.89 -3.97
CA HIS A 195 15.24 3.14 -2.82
C HIS A 195 13.76 3.48 -2.56
N HIS A 196 13.37 4.75 -2.71
CA HIS A 196 11.96 5.14 -2.65
C HIS A 196 11.13 4.50 -3.77
N ASP A 197 11.62 4.52 -5.03
CA ASP A 197 10.97 3.85 -6.16
C ASP A 197 10.81 2.35 -5.90
N LEU A 198 11.86 1.70 -5.37
CA LEU A 198 11.85 0.27 -5.01
C LEU A 198 10.81 -0.02 -3.93
N ARG A 199 10.71 0.82 -2.88
CA ARG A 199 9.65 0.72 -1.86
C ARG A 199 8.26 0.72 -2.49
N ILE A 200 8.02 1.64 -3.44
CA ILE A 200 6.74 1.71 -4.15
C ILE A 200 6.51 0.46 -5.00
N ALA A 201 7.52 -0.05 -5.69
CA ALA A 201 7.42 -1.24 -6.53
C ALA A 201 7.14 -2.50 -5.69
N VAL A 202 7.89 -2.72 -4.60
CA VAL A 202 7.69 -3.84 -3.65
C VAL A 202 6.29 -3.79 -3.03
N LYS A 203 5.85 -2.62 -2.58
CA LYS A 203 4.49 -2.41 -2.05
C LYS A 203 3.41 -2.79 -3.06
N ARG A 204 3.58 -2.40 -4.34
CA ARG A 204 2.63 -2.75 -5.41
C ARG A 204 2.63 -4.23 -5.71
N LEU A 205 3.78 -4.89 -5.70
CA LEU A 205 3.88 -6.35 -5.86
C LEU A 205 3.18 -7.06 -4.70
N ARG A 206 3.45 -6.67 -3.46
CA ARG A 206 2.81 -7.24 -2.27
C ARG A 206 1.29 -7.13 -2.31
N TYR A 207 0.74 -5.95 -2.62
CA TYR A 207 -0.72 -5.76 -2.74
C TYR A 207 -1.31 -6.57 -3.90
N THR A 208 -0.55 -6.79 -4.97
CA THR A 208 -0.99 -7.69 -6.05
C THR A 208 -1.09 -9.13 -5.54
N LEU A 209 -0.11 -9.64 -4.79
CA LEU A 209 -0.19 -10.97 -4.18
C LEU A 209 -1.34 -11.08 -3.18
N GLU A 210 -1.57 -10.06 -2.35
CA GLU A 210 -2.70 -10.02 -1.41
C GLU A 210 -4.05 -10.10 -2.13
N ALA A 211 -4.20 -9.43 -3.30
CA ALA A 211 -5.43 -9.46 -4.10
C ALA A 211 -5.73 -10.82 -4.70
N PHE A 212 -4.70 -11.59 -5.05
CA PHE A 212 -4.82 -12.95 -5.60
C PHE A 212 -4.63 -14.06 -4.55
N ARG A 213 -4.43 -13.72 -3.27
CA ARG A 213 -4.26 -14.70 -2.18
C ARG A 213 -5.38 -15.76 -2.13
N PRO A 214 -6.67 -15.45 -2.37
CA PRO A 214 -7.73 -16.46 -2.32
C PRO A 214 -7.58 -17.61 -3.33
N LEU A 215 -6.70 -17.46 -4.35
CA LEU A 215 -6.42 -18.54 -5.29
C LEU A 215 -5.56 -19.67 -4.70
N PHE A 216 -4.87 -19.44 -3.57
CA PHE A 216 -3.76 -20.26 -3.08
C PHE A 216 -3.91 -20.77 -1.64
N ASP A 217 -5.08 -20.67 -1.02
CA ASP A 217 -5.33 -21.20 0.34
C ASP A 217 -4.18 -20.86 1.32
N ASP A 218 -3.85 -19.58 1.47
CA ASP A 218 -2.77 -19.08 2.32
C ASP A 218 -1.31 -19.49 1.92
N GLN A 219 -1.11 -20.24 0.86
CA GLN A 219 0.23 -20.64 0.41
C GLN A 219 1.13 -19.44 0.00
N LEU A 220 0.55 -18.25 -0.23
CA LEU A 220 1.31 -17.01 -0.47
C LEU A 220 1.70 -16.26 0.81
N LYS A 221 1.41 -16.79 1.99
CA LYS A 221 1.67 -16.10 3.27
C LYS A 221 3.15 -15.81 3.49
N LYS A 222 4.03 -16.75 3.13
CA LYS A 222 5.48 -16.61 3.25
C LYS A 222 6.01 -15.51 2.30
N GLU A 223 5.56 -15.52 1.05
CA GLU A 223 5.97 -14.56 0.04
C GLU A 223 5.48 -13.14 0.36
N ILE A 224 4.25 -13.00 0.80
CA ILE A 224 3.68 -11.72 1.26
C ILE A 224 4.45 -11.21 2.49
N GLY A 225 4.80 -12.10 3.42
CA GLY A 225 5.60 -11.77 4.61
C GLY A 225 7.01 -11.29 4.25
N ALA A 226 7.68 -11.98 3.33
CA ALA A 226 9.01 -11.61 2.86
C ALA A 226 9.03 -10.22 2.18
N LEU A 227 8.06 -9.95 1.31
CA LEU A 227 7.90 -8.62 0.70
C LEU A 227 7.53 -7.55 1.74
N LYS A 228 6.77 -7.93 2.79
CA LYS A 228 6.46 -7.01 3.89
C LYS A 228 7.72 -6.59 4.63
N MET A 229 8.62 -7.53 4.96
CA MET A 229 9.89 -7.22 5.63
C MET A 229 10.75 -6.25 4.81
N VAL A 230 10.91 -6.50 3.51
CA VAL A 230 11.65 -5.57 2.62
C VAL A 230 10.96 -4.20 2.55
N GLN A 231 9.63 -4.18 2.44
CA GLN A 231 8.86 -2.94 2.40
C GLN A 231 8.97 -2.14 3.70
N ASP A 232 8.98 -2.81 4.85
CA ASP A 232 9.09 -2.16 6.16
C ASP A 232 10.48 -1.53 6.31
N LEU A 233 11.56 -2.25 6.01
CA LEU A 233 12.93 -1.70 6.01
C LEU A 233 13.09 -0.48 5.09
N LEU A 234 12.62 -0.59 3.84
CA LEU A 234 12.63 0.54 2.91
C LEU A 234 11.70 1.69 3.37
N GLY A 235 10.66 1.39 4.15
CA GLY A 235 9.78 2.37 4.74
C GLY A 235 10.49 3.17 5.82
N GLU A 236 11.11 2.47 6.77
CA GLU A 236 11.88 3.07 7.87
C GLU A 236 13.07 3.90 7.34
N MET A 237 13.80 3.40 6.32
CA MET A 237 14.84 4.18 5.62
C MET A 237 14.28 5.48 5.04
N HIS A 238 13.16 5.39 4.32
CA HIS A 238 12.52 6.57 3.73
C HIS A 238 12.06 7.58 4.80
N ASP A 239 11.58 7.11 5.95
CA ASP A 239 11.20 7.98 7.05
C ASP A 239 12.42 8.72 7.62
N CYS A 240 13.61 8.08 7.66
CA CYS A 240 14.87 8.76 7.97
C CYS A 240 15.22 9.82 6.91
N ASP A 241 15.13 9.46 5.62
CA ASP A 241 15.41 10.39 4.50
C ASP A 241 14.51 11.62 4.57
N VAL A 242 13.20 11.46 4.86
CA VAL A 242 12.24 12.56 5.01
C VAL A 242 12.62 13.51 6.15
N TRP A 243 13.09 12.98 7.28
CA TRP A 243 13.58 13.81 8.37
C TRP A 243 14.82 14.60 7.97
N LEU A 244 15.83 13.95 7.37
CA LEU A 244 17.07 14.59 6.93
C LEU A 244 16.80 15.68 5.89
N ASP A 245 15.96 15.42 4.90
CA ASP A 245 15.57 16.39 3.87
C ASP A 245 14.81 17.61 4.45
N SER A 246 14.08 17.41 5.56
CA SER A 246 13.28 18.48 6.16
C SER A 246 14.03 19.39 7.13
N LEU A 247 15.25 19.06 7.51
CA LEU A 247 15.98 19.76 8.59
C LEU A 247 16.14 21.27 8.35
N SER A 248 16.53 21.68 7.13
CA SER A 248 16.69 23.09 6.80
C SER A 248 15.37 23.86 6.87
N THR A 249 14.29 23.26 6.35
CA THR A 249 12.95 23.84 6.42
C THR A 249 12.46 23.95 7.87
N LEU A 250 12.72 22.94 8.70
CA LEU A 250 12.38 22.95 10.11
C LEU A 250 13.14 24.03 10.88
N GLU A 251 14.43 24.23 10.57
CA GLU A 251 15.22 25.29 11.16
C GLU A 251 14.67 26.69 10.79
N GLU A 252 14.37 26.91 9.52
CA GLU A 252 13.76 28.16 9.03
C GLU A 252 12.40 28.43 9.68
N GLU A 253 11.57 27.41 9.78
CA GLU A 253 10.27 27.45 10.43
C GLU A 253 10.40 27.84 11.91
N MET A 254 11.33 27.21 12.64
CA MET A 254 11.62 27.53 14.05
C MET A 254 12.12 28.96 14.23
N ARG A 255 12.99 29.46 13.33
CA ARG A 255 13.46 30.86 13.35
C ARG A 255 12.34 31.87 13.18
N SER A 256 11.28 31.51 12.44
CA SER A 256 10.14 32.38 12.17
C SER A 256 9.12 32.44 13.31
N LEU A 257 9.17 31.52 14.26
CA LEU A 257 8.21 31.46 15.36
C LEU A 257 8.51 32.53 16.43
N PRO A 258 7.52 33.33 16.83
CA PRO A 258 7.69 34.34 17.88
C PRO A 258 8.10 33.68 19.22
N GLY A 259 9.13 34.22 19.86
CA GLY A 259 9.57 33.77 21.20
C GLY A 259 10.40 32.48 21.22
N VAL A 260 10.75 31.93 20.07
CA VAL A 260 11.66 30.79 19.96
C VAL A 260 13.12 31.28 19.95
N ASP A 261 13.92 30.84 20.92
CA ASP A 261 15.37 30.99 20.89
C ASP A 261 15.97 29.87 20.02
N ILE A 262 16.35 30.21 18.80
CA ILE A 262 16.87 29.24 17.84
C ILE A 262 18.18 28.59 18.33
N GLU A 263 19.04 29.32 19.03
CA GLU A 263 20.30 28.77 19.53
C GLU A 263 20.06 27.65 20.57
N ALA A 264 18.98 27.75 21.34
CA ALA A 264 18.55 26.70 22.26
C ALA A 264 17.88 25.50 21.51
N VAL A 265 17.39 25.69 20.29
CA VAL A 265 16.77 24.63 19.48
C VAL A 265 17.79 23.83 18.66
N LEU A 266 18.84 24.48 18.16
CA LEU A 266 19.85 23.87 17.29
C LEU A 266 20.47 22.57 17.80
N PRO A 267 20.81 22.40 19.10
CA PRO A 267 21.32 21.12 19.59
C PRO A 267 20.33 19.96 19.36
N GLY A 268 19.03 20.17 19.53
CA GLY A 268 18.02 19.17 19.29
C GLY A 268 17.87 18.81 17.82
N LEU A 269 17.98 19.78 16.90
CA LEU A 269 17.99 19.52 15.44
C LEU A 269 19.20 18.69 15.05
N ARG A 270 20.38 18.97 15.59
CA ARG A 270 21.59 18.16 15.34
C ARG A 270 21.44 16.74 15.87
N ALA A 271 20.93 16.57 17.09
CA ALA A 271 20.67 15.26 17.66
C ALA A 271 19.68 14.44 16.81
N LEU A 272 18.64 15.10 16.26
CA LEU A 272 17.72 14.49 15.31
C LEU A 272 18.45 14.06 14.03
N ALA A 273 19.30 14.90 13.46
CA ALA A 273 20.06 14.59 12.25
C ALA A 273 20.97 13.37 12.46
N ASP A 274 21.76 13.39 13.55
CA ASP A 274 22.71 12.32 13.87
C ASP A 274 22.01 10.99 14.14
N ASP A 275 20.87 11.02 14.82
CA ASP A 275 20.05 9.83 15.09
C ASP A 275 19.50 9.24 13.79
N ARG A 276 18.95 10.08 12.91
CA ARG A 276 18.37 9.61 11.64
C ARG A 276 19.39 9.10 10.65
N ASP A 277 20.55 9.73 10.55
CA ASP A 277 21.64 9.27 9.68
C ASP A 277 22.20 7.91 10.12
N ARG A 278 22.45 7.75 11.42
CA ARG A 278 22.90 6.48 12.00
C ARG A 278 21.88 5.37 11.76
N GLU A 279 20.61 5.62 12.09
CA GLU A 279 19.52 4.64 11.93
C GLU A 279 19.36 4.24 10.46
N ARG A 280 19.41 5.22 9.53
CA ARG A 280 19.36 4.97 8.09
C ARG A 280 20.48 4.01 7.65
N GLY A 281 21.70 4.21 8.14
CA GLY A 281 22.84 3.33 7.83
C GLY A 281 22.64 1.90 8.34
N GLU A 282 22.05 1.73 9.51
CA GLU A 282 21.73 0.40 10.07
C GLU A 282 20.62 -0.30 9.28
N LEU A 283 19.56 0.41 8.96
CA LEU A 283 18.45 -0.08 8.16
C LEU A 283 18.90 -0.48 6.75
N TYR A 284 19.78 0.30 6.13
CA TYR A 284 20.34 -0.02 4.81
C TYR A 284 21.11 -1.35 4.85
N ARG A 285 21.96 -1.60 5.86
CA ARG A 285 22.66 -2.88 6.00
C ARG A 285 21.69 -4.06 6.17
N ARG A 286 20.66 -3.89 6.97
CA ARG A 286 19.60 -4.90 7.17
C ARG A 286 18.82 -5.15 5.87
N PHE A 287 18.50 -4.09 5.13
CA PHE A 287 17.80 -4.17 3.86
C PHE A 287 18.62 -4.95 2.82
N THR A 288 19.90 -4.62 2.62
CA THR A 288 20.76 -5.32 1.63
C THR A 288 20.93 -6.79 1.98
N ALA A 289 21.10 -7.15 3.26
CA ALA A 289 21.15 -8.54 3.71
C ALA A 289 19.83 -9.28 3.44
N GLN A 290 18.68 -8.67 3.73
CA GLN A 290 17.36 -9.25 3.44
C GLN A 290 17.13 -9.44 1.94
N TRP A 291 17.57 -8.47 1.13
CA TRP A 291 17.48 -8.57 -0.33
C TRP A 291 18.33 -9.73 -0.87
N ALA A 292 19.58 -9.85 -0.43
CA ALA A 292 20.46 -10.95 -0.82
C ALA A 292 19.84 -12.32 -0.48
N SER A 293 19.21 -12.46 0.68
CA SER A 293 18.46 -13.66 1.07
C SER A 293 17.32 -13.99 0.11
N LEU A 294 16.53 -12.97 -0.29
CA LEU A 294 15.45 -13.17 -1.28
C LEU A 294 15.99 -13.63 -2.63
N ARG A 295 17.07 -13.02 -3.11
CA ARG A 295 17.69 -13.40 -4.38
C ARG A 295 18.26 -14.81 -4.35
N GLY A 296 18.94 -15.18 -3.26
CA GLY A 296 19.49 -16.53 -3.07
C GLY A 296 18.44 -17.63 -3.07
N SER A 297 17.22 -17.34 -2.62
CA SER A 297 16.09 -18.28 -2.57
C SER A 297 15.32 -18.41 -3.90
N LYS A 298 15.73 -17.75 -4.97
CA LYS A 298 15.00 -17.67 -6.26
C LYS A 298 13.54 -17.23 -6.08
N PHE A 299 13.34 -16.30 -5.14
CA PHE A 299 12.01 -15.84 -4.71
C PHE A 299 11.14 -15.37 -5.87
N PHE A 300 11.67 -14.51 -6.74
CA PHE A 300 10.90 -13.89 -7.82
C PHE A 300 10.51 -14.89 -8.92
N GLU A 301 11.36 -15.84 -9.20
CA GLU A 301 11.12 -16.95 -10.14
C GLU A 301 10.01 -17.87 -9.63
N SER A 302 10.03 -18.16 -8.32
CA SER A 302 9.02 -19.01 -7.67
C SER A 302 7.63 -18.42 -7.71
N LEU A 303 7.49 -17.09 -7.60
CA LEU A 303 6.20 -16.41 -7.67
C LEU A 303 5.47 -16.70 -9.00
N ALA A 304 6.15 -16.50 -10.13
CA ALA A 304 5.56 -16.78 -11.44
C ALA A 304 5.22 -18.26 -11.62
N GLY A 305 6.07 -19.16 -11.09
CA GLY A 305 5.86 -20.60 -11.11
C GLY A 305 4.54 -21.02 -10.46
N ARG A 306 4.20 -20.46 -9.27
CA ARG A 306 2.95 -20.77 -8.57
C ARG A 306 1.71 -20.46 -9.41
N PHE A 307 1.68 -19.30 -10.07
CA PHE A 307 0.55 -18.93 -10.93
C PHE A 307 0.46 -19.81 -12.17
N ARG A 308 1.58 -20.21 -12.77
CA ARG A 308 1.61 -21.16 -13.90
C ARG A 308 1.07 -22.52 -13.49
N SER A 309 1.49 -23.05 -12.34
CA SER A 309 0.98 -24.31 -11.81
C SER A 309 -0.53 -24.27 -11.57
N GLY A 310 -1.05 -23.16 -11.05
CA GLY A 310 -2.50 -22.98 -10.87
C GLY A 310 -3.31 -23.00 -12.18
N MET A 311 -2.70 -22.55 -13.29
CA MET A 311 -3.34 -22.63 -14.62
C MET A 311 -3.42 -24.06 -15.17
N THR A 312 -2.52 -24.95 -14.75
CA THR A 312 -2.44 -26.33 -15.25
C THR A 312 -3.14 -27.33 -14.33
N SER A 313 -3.27 -27.04 -13.04
CA SER A 313 -3.87 -27.91 -12.01
C SER A 313 -5.39 -27.83 -11.95
N GLY A 314 -6.02 -26.85 -12.59
CA GLY A 314 -7.46 -26.76 -12.71
C GLY A 314 -7.98 -27.92 -13.59
N ASN A 315 -8.94 -28.70 -13.07
CA ASN A 315 -9.70 -29.69 -13.84
C ASN A 315 -10.51 -29.00 -14.96
N TYR A 316 -9.83 -28.47 -15.97
CA TYR A 316 -10.47 -28.10 -17.23
C TYR A 316 -10.65 -29.38 -18.03
N ALA A 317 -11.82 -29.98 -17.97
CA ALA A 317 -12.33 -30.76 -19.11
C ALA A 317 -12.27 -29.80 -20.32
N ILE A 318 -11.32 -30.03 -21.22
CA ILE A 318 -11.28 -29.42 -22.55
C ILE A 318 -12.65 -29.74 -23.16
N PRO A 319 -13.52 -28.75 -23.54
CA PRO A 319 -14.68 -29.07 -24.31
C PRO A 319 -14.16 -29.82 -25.55
N PRO A 320 -14.82 -30.93 -25.98
CA PRO A 320 -14.38 -31.63 -27.17
C PRO A 320 -14.31 -30.61 -28.31
N GLU A 321 -13.20 -30.59 -29.03
CA GLU A 321 -13.05 -29.82 -30.25
C GLU A 321 -14.23 -30.22 -31.12
N ASP A 322 -15.04 -29.24 -31.50
CA ASP A 322 -16.14 -29.39 -32.46
C ASP A 322 -15.47 -29.87 -33.76
N SER A 323 -15.51 -31.17 -33.96
CA SER A 323 -15.03 -31.78 -35.19
C SER A 323 -15.94 -31.33 -36.32
N GLY A 324 -15.68 -30.12 -36.81
CA GLY A 324 -16.32 -29.55 -38.00
C GLY A 324 -16.16 -30.48 -39.18
N GLN A 325 -17.19 -31.24 -39.46
CA GLN A 325 -17.29 -31.92 -40.74
C GLN A 325 -17.22 -30.87 -41.87
N PRO A 326 -16.38 -31.07 -42.87
CA PRO A 326 -16.37 -30.19 -44.04
C PRO A 326 -17.74 -30.25 -44.76
N PRO A 327 -18.23 -29.14 -45.32
CA PRO A 327 -19.47 -29.10 -46.02
C PRO A 327 -19.40 -30.04 -47.25
N LYS A 328 -20.34 -30.99 -47.36
CA LYS A 328 -20.50 -31.79 -48.55
C LYS A 328 -20.93 -30.84 -49.68
N LEU A 329 -20.04 -30.66 -50.64
CA LEU A 329 -20.36 -30.11 -51.94
C LEU A 329 -21.28 -31.10 -52.67
N GLY A 330 -22.48 -30.68 -52.94
CA GLY A 330 -23.44 -31.27 -53.86
C GLY A 330 -24.12 -30.18 -54.65
#